data_bffbea4d225bcac304630ab514d05fc6
#
_entry.id   bffbea4d225bcac304630ab514d05fc6
#
_cell.length_a   1.000
_cell.length_b   1.000
_cell.length_c   1.000
_cell.angle_alpha   90.00
_cell.angle_beta   90.00
_cell.angle_gamma   90.00
#
_symmetry.space_group_name_H-M   'P 1'
#
loop_
_entity.id
_entity.type
_entity.pdbx_description
1 polymer ?
#
loop_
_entity_poly.entity_id
_entity_poly.type
_entity_poly.pdbx_seq_one_letter_code
_entity_poly.pdbx_strand_id
1 'polypeptide(L)' 'MTEYAVVIERSPNNYGAWVPDLDGCVSTGKTLEEVKVNIAEAITMHLEIMREHGEVIPEPSAQVAIIQVA' A
#
# COMPACT_ATOMS: atom_id res chain seq x y z
N MET A 1 13.19 -0.43 -10.34
CA MET A 1 11.80 -0.10 -9.94
C MET A 1 11.47 -0.81 -8.63
N THR A 2 10.85 -0.11 -7.72
CA THR A 2 10.54 -0.66 -6.40
C THR A 2 9.10 -1.15 -6.36
N GLU A 3 8.89 -2.35 -5.84
CA GLU A 3 7.57 -2.93 -5.71
C GLU A 3 7.26 -3.25 -4.26
N TYR A 4 6.17 -2.72 -3.75
CA TYR A 4 5.72 -3.02 -2.39
C TYR A 4 4.44 -3.84 -2.43
N ALA A 5 4.34 -4.79 -1.51
CA ALA A 5 3.09 -5.50 -1.30
C ALA A 5 2.06 -4.56 -0.70
N VAL A 6 0.83 -4.64 -1.16
CA VAL A 6 -0.29 -3.84 -0.68
C VAL A 6 -1.39 -4.78 -0.24
N VAL A 7 -1.94 -4.55 0.95
CA VAL A 7 -3.10 -5.29 1.43
C VAL A 7 -4.35 -4.46 1.10
N ILE A 8 -5.33 -5.10 0.46
CA ILE A 8 -6.59 -4.44 0.11
C ILE A 8 -7.72 -5.17 0.84
N GLU A 9 -8.52 -4.40 1.56
CA GLU A 9 -9.65 -4.92 2.30
C GLU A 9 -10.94 -4.30 1.80
N ARG A 10 -11.94 -5.14 1.60
CA ARG A 10 -13.26 -4.69 1.16
C ARG A 10 -14.15 -4.43 2.37
N SER A 11 -14.78 -3.27 2.40
CA SER A 11 -15.81 -2.91 3.37
C SER A 11 -17.15 -2.78 2.66
N PRO A 12 -18.28 -2.67 3.38
CA PRO A 12 -19.59 -2.59 2.73
C PRO A 12 -19.72 -1.48 1.70
N ASN A 13 -19.08 -0.34 1.92
CA ASN A 13 -19.25 0.84 1.07
C ASN A 13 -18.00 1.26 0.32
N ASN A 14 -16.84 0.67 0.59
CA ASN A 14 -15.60 1.06 -0.08
C ASN A 14 -14.53 -0.02 0.07
N TYR A 15 -13.33 0.32 -0.41
CA TYR A 15 -12.12 -0.48 -0.24
C TYR A 15 -11.11 0.34 0.53
N GLY A 16 -10.34 -0.34 1.38
CA GLY A 16 -9.19 0.24 2.04
C GLY A 16 -7.92 -0.46 1.60
N ALA A 17 -6.80 0.24 1.61
CA ALA A 17 -5.51 -0.35 1.27
C ALA A 17 -4.43 0.18 2.21
N TRP A 18 -3.44 -0.65 2.48
CA TRP A 18 -2.28 -0.26 3.28
C TRP A 18 -1.06 -1.04 2.86
N VAL A 19 0.11 -0.48 3.17
CA VAL A 19 1.40 -1.02 2.75
C VAL A 19 2.15 -1.52 3.97
N PRO A 20 2.33 -2.85 4.11
CA PRO A 20 3.01 -3.41 5.30
C PRO A 20 4.40 -2.84 5.55
N ASP A 21 5.17 -2.58 4.49
CA ASP A 21 6.54 -2.09 4.62
C ASP A 21 6.65 -0.58 4.82
N LEU A 22 5.56 0.17 4.68
CA LEU A 22 5.55 1.62 4.83
C LEU A 22 4.55 2.02 5.90
N ASP A 23 5.05 2.34 7.07
CA ASP A 23 4.24 2.68 8.23
C ASP A 23 3.37 3.91 7.94
N GLY A 24 2.07 3.79 8.18
CA GLY A 24 1.15 4.90 7.96
C GLY A 24 0.75 5.16 6.52
N CYS A 25 1.20 4.34 5.58
CA CYS A 25 0.84 4.51 4.16
C CYS A 25 -0.47 3.77 3.88
N VAL A 26 -1.57 4.52 3.84
CA VAL A 26 -2.92 3.96 3.66
C VAL A 26 -3.70 4.79 2.66
N SER A 27 -4.71 4.18 2.07
CA SER A 27 -5.64 4.90 1.20
C SER A 27 -6.98 4.18 1.13
N THR A 28 -7.97 4.83 0.53
CA THR A 28 -9.29 4.24 0.32
C THR A 28 -9.75 4.51 -1.11
N GLY A 29 -10.79 3.83 -1.53
CA GLY A 29 -11.40 4.06 -2.82
C GLY A 29 -12.77 3.39 -2.86
N LYS A 30 -13.63 3.84 -3.76
CA LYS A 30 -14.97 3.28 -3.90
C LYS A 30 -14.98 1.97 -4.68
N THR A 31 -13.99 1.78 -5.55
CA THR A 31 -13.84 0.56 -6.35
C THR A 31 -12.45 0.00 -6.16
N LEU A 32 -12.26 -1.25 -6.57
CA LEU A 32 -10.95 -1.90 -6.53
C LEU A 32 -9.93 -1.14 -7.38
N GLU A 33 -10.32 -0.71 -8.58
CA GLU A 33 -9.45 0.05 -9.47
C GLU A 33 -9.06 1.39 -8.85
N GLU A 34 -10.03 2.07 -8.24
CA GLU A 34 -9.78 3.37 -7.61
C GLU A 34 -8.82 3.26 -6.44
N VAL A 35 -9.00 2.26 -5.57
CA VAL A 35 -8.11 2.11 -4.41
C VAL A 35 -6.69 1.74 -4.86
N LYS A 36 -6.54 1.00 -5.94
CA LYS A 36 -5.21 0.69 -6.49
C LYS A 36 -4.49 1.94 -6.98
N VAL A 37 -5.21 2.81 -7.69
CA VAL A 37 -4.65 4.10 -8.13
C VAL A 37 -4.29 4.96 -6.92
N ASN A 38 -5.20 5.05 -5.97
CA ASN A 38 -5.01 5.91 -4.80
C ASN A 38 -3.86 5.44 -3.91
N ILE A 39 -3.70 4.14 -3.70
CA ILE A 39 -2.59 3.64 -2.90
C ILE A 39 -1.25 3.82 -3.61
N ALA A 40 -1.23 3.72 -4.94
CA ALA A 40 -0.01 3.96 -5.71
C ALA A 40 0.43 5.42 -5.56
N GLU A 41 -0.50 6.36 -5.62
CA GLU A 41 -0.20 7.77 -5.37
C GLU A 41 0.28 8.00 -3.94
N ALA A 42 -0.36 7.34 -2.97
CA ALA A 42 0.03 7.46 -1.57
C ALA A 42 1.45 6.94 -1.33
N ILE A 43 1.83 5.85 -1.98
CA ILE A 43 3.20 5.32 -1.90
C ILE A 43 4.19 6.33 -2.46
N THR A 44 3.91 6.88 -3.64
CA THR A 44 4.79 7.85 -4.28
C THR A 44 5.01 9.05 -3.38
N MET A 45 3.95 9.62 -2.83
CA MET A 45 4.05 10.77 -1.92
C MET A 45 4.79 10.42 -0.63
N HIS A 46 4.52 9.24 -0.09
CA HIS A 46 5.17 8.77 1.14
C HIS A 46 6.68 8.68 0.97
N LEU A 47 7.12 8.09 -0.15
CA LEU A 47 8.55 7.95 -0.44
C LEU A 47 9.21 9.29 -0.71
N GLU A 48 8.51 10.22 -1.36
CA GLU A 48 9.03 11.58 -1.58
C GLU A 48 9.27 12.30 -0.25
N ILE A 49 8.32 12.21 0.67
CA ILE A 49 8.44 12.83 1.99
C ILE A 49 9.61 12.22 2.76
N MET A 50 9.75 10.89 2.71
CA MET A 50 10.86 10.23 3.38
C MET A 50 12.21 10.70 2.83
N ARG A 51 12.34 10.82 1.51
CA ARG A 51 13.57 11.32 0.89
C ARG A 51 13.88 12.74 1.31
N GLU A 52 12.88 13.60 1.36
CA GLU A 52 13.05 15.00 1.78
C GLU A 52 13.54 15.10 3.22
N HIS A 53 13.11 14.17 4.08
CA HIS A 53 13.53 14.15 5.49
C HIS A 53 14.81 13.34 5.71
N GLY A 54 15.43 12.83 4.65
CA GLY A 54 16.65 12.04 4.77
C GLY A 54 16.45 10.69 5.42
N GLU A 55 15.23 10.18 5.41
CA GLU A 55 14.92 8.86 5.99
C GLU A 55 15.33 7.75 5.04
N VAL A 56 15.69 6.61 5.61
CA VAL A 56 16.03 5.43 4.82
C VAL A 56 14.76 4.82 4.24
N ILE A 57 14.75 4.65 2.92
CA ILE A 57 13.62 4.00 2.23
C ILE A 57 13.69 2.50 2.50
N PRO A 58 12.65 1.89 3.10
CA PRO A 58 12.68 0.45 3.38
C PRO A 58 12.73 -0.38 2.11
N GLU A 59 13.52 -1.45 2.14
CA GLU A 59 13.48 -2.44 1.07
C GLU A 59 12.18 -3.24 1.19
N PRO A 60 11.52 -3.58 0.08
CA PRO A 60 10.33 -4.43 0.14
C PRO A 60 10.65 -5.78 0.75
N SER A 61 9.95 -6.14 1.80
CA SER A 61 10.18 -7.41 2.50
C SER A 61 8.90 -8.24 2.64
N ALA A 62 7.73 -7.61 2.65
CA ALA A 62 6.48 -8.32 2.77
C ALA A 62 6.18 -9.10 1.49
N GLN A 63 5.72 -10.33 1.66
CA GLN A 63 5.33 -11.19 0.55
C GLN A 63 3.84 -11.50 0.64
N VAL A 64 3.23 -11.74 -0.50
CA VAL A 64 1.81 -12.08 -0.58
C VAL A 64 1.67 -13.58 -0.81
N ALA A 65 0.83 -14.22 -0.02
CA ALA A 65 0.48 -15.62 -0.23
C ALA A 65 -1.01 -15.81 -0.02
N ILE A 66 -1.62 -16.60 -0.88
CA ILE A 66 -3.02 -17.00 -0.73
C ILE A 66 -3.01 -18.48 -0.39
N ILE A 67 -3.54 -18.80 0.79
CA ILE A 67 -3.52 -20.16 1.31
C ILE A 67 -4.95 -20.71 1.30
N GLN A 68 -5.13 -21.82 0.61
CA GLN A 68 -6.42 -22.49 0.59
C GLN A 68 -6.53 -23.42 1.81
N VAL A 69 -7.62 -23.30 2.52
CA VAL A 69 -7.87 -24.14 3.69
C VAL A 69 -9.23 -24.82 3.53
N ALA A 70 -9.38 -25.97 4.19
CA ALA A 70 -10.62 -26.74 4.14
C ALA A 70 -11.66 -26.16 5.11
#